data_2cc02338777df5286055d23779b096b2
#
_entry.id   2cc02338777df5286055d23779b096b2
#
_cell.length_a   1.000
_cell.length_b   1.000
_cell.length_c   1.000
_cell.angle_alpha   90.00
_cell.angle_beta   90.00
_cell.angle_gamma   90.00
#
_symmetry.space_group_name_H-M   'P 1'
#
loop_
_entity.id
_entity.type
_entity.pdbx_description
1 polymer ?
#
loop_
_entity_poly.entity_id
_entity_poly.type
_entity_poly.pdbx_seq_one_letter_code
_entity_poly.pdbx_strand_id
1 'polypeptide(L)'
;GKTAERAVLEGFGAVEEMFKAIGGYQGERAADLHDVGQRVIADLMGVPAPGVPVSDTPFVLVAEDLSPADTAGLDLDKTLAIVTSQGGPTSHTAILARARGIVAVVSAAGADDLKNGETVIVNAAESTITTEPSDEQVAAAEAAKAKAAKAKELRGKPGATKDGYHIP
;
A
#
# COMPACT_ATOMS: atom_id res chain seq x y z
N GLY A 1 14.14 -7.81 -37.19
CA GLY A 1 14.63 -7.53 -35.85
C GLY A 1 13.46 -7.21 -34.92
N LYS A 2 13.61 -7.48 -33.63
CA LYS A 2 12.62 -7.08 -32.62
C LYS A 2 12.90 -5.65 -32.18
N THR A 3 11.87 -4.90 -31.74
CA THR A 3 12.07 -3.61 -31.09
C THR A 3 12.70 -3.82 -29.69
N ALA A 4 13.27 -2.76 -29.10
CA ALA A 4 13.89 -2.84 -27.78
C ALA A 4 12.88 -3.26 -26.71
N GLU A 5 11.68 -2.71 -26.75
CA GLU A 5 10.59 -3.02 -25.84
C GLU A 5 10.18 -4.49 -25.92
N ARG A 6 10.10 -5.02 -27.14
CA ARG A 6 9.77 -6.43 -27.37
C ARG A 6 10.86 -7.37 -26.84
N ALA A 7 12.12 -7.00 -27.03
CA ALA A 7 13.24 -7.77 -26.53
C ALA A 7 13.27 -7.80 -24.98
N VAL A 8 12.99 -6.67 -24.33
CA VAL A 8 12.89 -6.56 -22.87
C VAL A 8 11.71 -7.40 -22.36
N LEU A 9 10.52 -7.27 -22.95
CA LEU A 9 9.35 -8.03 -22.57
C LEU A 9 9.60 -9.55 -22.61
N GLU A 10 10.20 -10.04 -23.69
CA GLU A 10 10.49 -11.47 -23.84
C GLU A 10 11.62 -11.92 -22.91
N GLY A 11 12.66 -11.09 -22.72
CA GLY A 11 13.77 -11.40 -21.83
C GLY A 11 13.35 -11.49 -20.37
N PHE A 12 12.63 -10.49 -19.86
CA PHE A 12 12.11 -10.52 -18.48
C PHE A 12 11.08 -11.64 -18.30
N GLY A 13 10.17 -11.84 -19.26
CA GLY A 13 9.18 -12.92 -19.20
C GLY A 13 9.83 -14.31 -19.12
N ALA A 14 10.90 -14.56 -19.87
CA ALA A 14 11.60 -15.83 -19.80
C ALA A 14 12.27 -16.07 -18.44
N VAL A 15 12.86 -15.03 -17.84
CA VAL A 15 13.47 -15.12 -16.50
C VAL A 15 12.40 -15.27 -15.43
N GLU A 16 11.29 -14.56 -15.54
CA GLU A 16 10.12 -14.67 -14.63
C GLU A 16 9.59 -16.11 -14.60
N GLU A 17 9.38 -16.73 -15.77
CA GLU A 17 8.93 -18.13 -15.85
C GLU A 17 9.96 -19.10 -15.26
N MET A 18 11.24 -18.85 -15.45
CA MET A 18 12.30 -19.65 -14.83
C MET A 18 12.26 -19.54 -13.29
N PHE A 19 12.06 -18.35 -12.73
CA PHE A 19 11.93 -18.15 -11.28
C PHE A 19 10.68 -18.82 -10.73
N LYS A 20 9.55 -18.73 -11.42
CA LYS A 20 8.33 -19.46 -11.06
C LYS A 20 8.54 -20.98 -11.04
N ALA A 21 9.25 -21.50 -12.04
CA ALA A 21 9.54 -22.93 -12.15
C ALA A 21 10.46 -23.44 -11.02
N ILE A 22 11.42 -22.63 -10.57
CA ILE A 22 12.28 -22.97 -9.42
C ILE A 22 11.45 -23.03 -8.13
N GLY A 23 10.45 -22.15 -7.98
CA GLY A 23 9.59 -22.07 -6.81
C GLY A 23 10.29 -21.54 -5.55
N GLY A 24 9.64 -21.73 -4.39
CA GLY A 24 10.17 -21.25 -3.11
C GLY A 24 10.49 -19.76 -3.12
N TYR A 25 11.58 -19.36 -2.48
CA TYR A 25 12.00 -17.96 -2.39
C TYR A 25 12.22 -17.29 -3.76
N GLN A 26 12.77 -18.03 -4.74
CA GLN A 26 12.91 -17.51 -6.09
C GLN A 26 11.57 -17.30 -6.79
N GLY A 27 10.62 -18.21 -6.60
CA GLY A 27 9.26 -18.07 -7.15
C GLY A 27 8.55 -16.80 -6.65
N GLU A 28 8.74 -16.46 -5.38
CA GLU A 28 8.21 -15.21 -4.80
C GLU A 28 8.84 -13.95 -5.44
N ARG A 29 10.08 -14.05 -5.93
CA ARG A 29 10.78 -12.96 -6.63
C ARG A 29 10.36 -12.77 -8.09
N ALA A 30 9.56 -13.67 -8.66
CA ALA A 30 9.07 -13.53 -10.03
C ALA A 30 8.25 -12.23 -10.21
N ALA A 31 7.47 -11.83 -9.22
CA ALA A 31 6.71 -10.59 -9.24
C ALA A 31 7.61 -9.35 -9.26
N ASP A 32 8.73 -9.35 -8.53
CA ASP A 32 9.70 -8.26 -8.55
C ASP A 32 10.33 -8.09 -9.94
N LEU A 33 10.63 -9.21 -10.61
CA LEU A 33 11.15 -9.21 -11.99
C LEU A 33 10.13 -8.66 -12.97
N HIS A 34 8.87 -9.02 -12.83
CA HIS A 34 7.78 -8.48 -13.65
C HIS A 34 7.71 -6.96 -13.51
N ASP A 35 7.69 -6.44 -12.27
CA ASP A 35 7.62 -5.00 -12.00
C ASP A 35 8.80 -4.24 -12.61
N VAL A 36 10.03 -4.73 -12.43
CA VAL A 36 11.23 -4.14 -13.05
C VAL A 36 11.11 -4.13 -14.57
N GLY A 37 10.66 -5.24 -15.17
CA GLY A 37 10.48 -5.35 -16.62
C GLY A 37 9.47 -4.32 -17.15
N GLN A 38 8.35 -4.14 -16.48
CA GLN A 38 7.34 -3.14 -16.85
C GLN A 38 7.87 -1.71 -16.76
N ARG A 39 8.68 -1.39 -15.74
CA ARG A 39 9.30 -0.07 -15.59
C ARG A 39 10.31 0.21 -16.70
N VAL A 40 11.14 -0.76 -17.07
CA VAL A 40 12.08 -0.64 -18.20
C VAL A 40 11.34 -0.43 -19.51
N ILE A 41 10.25 -1.16 -19.75
CA ILE A 41 9.41 -0.99 -20.94
C ILE A 41 8.79 0.41 -20.98
N ALA A 42 8.25 0.88 -19.87
CA ALA A 42 7.67 2.23 -19.77
C ALA A 42 8.70 3.32 -20.08
N ASP A 43 9.93 3.18 -19.56
CA ASP A 43 11.03 4.11 -19.84
C ASP A 43 11.41 4.10 -21.33
N LEU A 44 11.54 2.93 -21.94
CA LEU A 44 11.81 2.79 -23.38
C LEU A 44 10.69 3.40 -24.25
N MET A 45 9.45 3.32 -23.81
CA MET A 45 8.29 3.89 -24.51
C MET A 45 8.10 5.39 -24.21
N GLY A 46 8.83 5.96 -23.26
CA GLY A 46 8.68 7.36 -22.85
C GLY A 46 7.34 7.64 -22.16
N VAL A 47 6.75 6.64 -21.51
CA VAL A 47 5.50 6.77 -20.74
C VAL A 47 5.77 6.63 -19.25
N PRO A 48 4.92 7.20 -18.38
CA PRO A 48 5.06 6.99 -16.95
C PRO A 48 5.07 5.50 -16.59
N ALA A 49 6.01 5.09 -15.73
CA ALA A 49 6.03 3.72 -15.22
C ALA A 49 4.74 3.41 -14.45
N PRO A 50 4.28 2.15 -14.48
CA PRO A 50 3.23 1.71 -13.57
C PRO A 50 3.62 2.03 -12.14
N GLY A 51 2.69 2.47 -11.33
CA GLY A 51 2.97 2.85 -9.96
C GLY A 51 1.73 3.36 -9.26
N VAL A 52 1.94 3.85 -8.04
CA VAL A 52 0.86 4.38 -7.22
C VAL A 52 0.29 5.66 -7.85
N PRO A 53 -1.03 5.83 -7.87
CA PRO A 53 -1.66 7.05 -8.35
C PRO A 53 -1.16 8.28 -7.58
N VAL A 54 -0.86 9.35 -8.30
CA VAL A 54 -0.60 10.66 -7.69
C VAL A 54 -1.95 11.36 -7.50
N SER A 55 -2.22 11.83 -6.28
CA SER A 55 -3.44 12.57 -5.96
C SER A 55 -3.10 13.88 -5.28
N ASP A 56 -3.85 14.93 -5.59
CA ASP A 56 -3.74 16.21 -4.90
C ASP A 56 -4.51 16.24 -3.58
N THR A 57 -5.42 15.30 -3.38
CA THR A 57 -6.22 15.14 -2.16
C THR A 57 -5.83 13.89 -1.38
N PRO A 58 -5.99 13.89 -0.05
CA PRO A 58 -5.79 12.68 0.75
C PRO A 58 -6.69 11.53 0.30
N PHE A 59 -6.14 10.32 0.24
CA PHE A 59 -6.83 9.15 -0.30
C PHE A 59 -6.51 7.86 0.47
N VAL A 60 -7.35 6.86 0.28
CA VAL A 60 -7.09 5.47 0.64
C VAL A 60 -6.58 4.74 -0.61
N LEU A 61 -5.41 4.14 -0.52
CA LEU A 61 -4.86 3.32 -1.59
C LEU A 61 -5.42 1.90 -1.48
N VAL A 62 -6.02 1.44 -2.56
CA VAL A 62 -6.50 0.06 -2.69
C VAL A 62 -5.71 -0.62 -3.79
N ALA A 63 -5.14 -1.78 -3.51
CA ALA A 63 -4.34 -2.55 -4.45
C ALA A 63 -4.46 -4.05 -4.20
N GLU A 64 -4.05 -4.85 -5.14
CA GLU A 64 -3.91 -6.30 -4.95
C GLU A 64 -2.77 -6.58 -3.96
N ASP A 65 -1.60 -6.04 -4.22
CA ASP A 65 -0.44 -5.95 -3.32
C ASP A 65 0.42 -4.76 -3.77
N LEU A 66 1.42 -4.38 -3.00
CA LEU A 66 2.34 -3.30 -3.34
C LEU A 66 3.77 -3.83 -3.43
N SER A 67 4.42 -3.52 -4.55
CA SER A 67 5.84 -3.78 -4.70
C SER A 67 6.68 -2.81 -3.83
N PRO A 68 7.94 -3.15 -3.53
CA PRO A 68 8.86 -2.23 -2.86
C PRO A 68 9.01 -0.87 -3.58
N ALA A 69 8.95 -0.88 -4.91
CA ALA A 69 9.05 0.32 -5.71
C ALA A 69 7.78 1.19 -5.64
N ASP A 70 6.59 0.57 -5.59
CA ASP A 70 5.32 1.28 -5.39
C ASP A 70 5.31 1.96 -4.01
N THR A 71 5.76 1.24 -2.99
CA THR A 71 5.83 1.77 -1.62
C THR A 71 6.84 2.92 -1.49
N ALA A 72 7.93 2.90 -2.26
CA ALA A 72 8.91 3.98 -2.28
C ALA A 72 8.36 5.27 -2.95
N GLY A 73 7.42 5.11 -3.89
CA GLY A 73 6.77 6.23 -4.59
C GLY A 73 5.53 6.80 -3.87
N LEU A 74 5.11 6.23 -2.74
CA LEU A 74 3.94 6.69 -1.99
C LEU A 74 4.14 8.07 -1.38
N ASP A 75 3.21 8.98 -1.66
CA ASP A 75 3.06 10.23 -0.89
C ASP A 75 2.41 9.91 0.47
N LEU A 76 3.25 9.82 1.49
CA LEU A 76 2.83 9.42 2.83
C LEU A 76 1.98 10.49 3.54
N ASP A 77 2.07 11.75 3.12
CA ASP A 77 1.28 12.84 3.68
C ASP A 77 -0.17 12.80 3.17
N LYS A 78 -0.37 12.24 1.98
CA LYS A 78 -1.68 12.10 1.35
C LYS A 78 -2.29 10.71 1.47
N THR A 79 -1.48 9.68 1.73
CA THR A 79 -1.97 8.31 1.90
C THR A 79 -2.54 8.12 3.31
N LEU A 80 -3.86 8.15 3.44
CA LEU A 80 -4.56 8.00 4.72
C LEU A 80 -4.55 6.56 5.22
N ALA A 81 -4.71 5.61 4.30
CA ALA A 81 -4.68 4.18 4.60
C ALA A 81 -4.29 3.38 3.35
N ILE A 82 -3.83 2.16 3.57
CA ILE A 82 -3.53 1.17 2.54
C ILE A 82 -4.42 -0.05 2.77
N VAL A 83 -5.09 -0.50 1.73
CA VAL A 83 -5.91 -1.72 1.73
C VAL A 83 -5.39 -2.63 0.63
N THR A 84 -5.06 -3.87 0.96
CA THR A 84 -4.68 -4.85 -0.06
C THR A 84 -5.56 -6.09 -0.01
N SER A 85 -5.93 -6.62 -1.17
CA SER A 85 -6.68 -7.89 -1.28
C SER A 85 -5.80 -9.10 -1.01
N GLN A 86 -4.51 -8.97 -1.24
CA GLN A 86 -3.50 -10.00 -0.98
C GLN A 86 -2.49 -9.56 0.10
N GLY A 87 -1.48 -10.39 0.32
CA GLY A 87 -0.45 -10.17 1.31
C GLY A 87 -0.84 -10.73 2.68
N GLY A 88 0.01 -10.49 3.67
CA GLY A 88 -0.21 -10.96 5.05
C GLY A 88 0.42 -10.00 6.07
N PRO A 89 0.31 -10.30 7.37
CA PRO A 89 0.86 -9.46 8.44
C PRO A 89 2.37 -9.21 8.35
N THR A 90 3.09 -10.06 7.62
CA THR A 90 4.53 -9.99 7.36
C THR A 90 4.87 -9.54 5.94
N SER A 91 3.87 -9.17 5.13
CA SER A 91 4.11 -8.62 3.79
C SER A 91 4.89 -7.32 3.85
N HIS A 92 5.52 -6.97 2.72
CA HIS A 92 6.26 -5.71 2.61
C HIS A 92 5.36 -4.51 2.92
N THR A 93 4.15 -4.50 2.38
CA THR A 93 3.11 -3.48 2.63
C THR A 93 2.80 -3.33 4.13
N ALA A 94 2.59 -4.45 4.85
CA ALA A 94 2.28 -4.42 6.27
C ALA A 94 3.47 -3.90 7.11
N ILE A 95 4.69 -4.31 6.76
CA ILE A 95 5.91 -3.85 7.43
C ILE A 95 6.10 -2.35 7.22
N LEU A 96 5.97 -1.87 5.99
CA LEU A 96 6.09 -0.45 5.66
C LEU A 96 5.03 0.39 6.38
N ALA A 97 3.77 0.00 6.28
CA ALA A 97 2.67 0.72 6.92
C ALA A 97 2.90 0.86 8.42
N ARG A 98 3.35 -0.22 9.08
CA ARG A 98 3.69 -0.23 10.50
C ARG A 98 4.87 0.69 10.82
N ALA A 99 5.94 0.64 10.02
CA ALA A 99 7.12 1.48 10.18
C ALA A 99 6.83 2.97 10.00
N ARG A 100 5.90 3.31 9.10
CA ARG A 100 5.49 4.69 8.80
C ARG A 100 4.28 5.15 9.63
N GLY A 101 3.65 4.27 10.39
CA GLY A 101 2.47 4.56 11.19
C GLY A 101 1.23 4.88 10.35
N ILE A 102 1.14 4.27 9.16
CA ILE A 102 -0.01 4.35 8.26
C ILE A 102 -1.01 3.26 8.65
N VAL A 103 -2.29 3.58 8.58
CA VAL A 103 -3.37 2.60 8.73
C VAL A 103 -3.30 1.61 7.56
N ALA A 104 -3.28 0.31 7.85
CA ALA A 104 -3.30 -0.71 6.79
C ALA A 104 -4.17 -1.90 7.15
N VAL A 105 -4.91 -2.39 6.17
CA VAL A 105 -5.64 -3.66 6.21
C VAL A 105 -5.16 -4.50 5.04
N VAL A 106 -4.56 -5.65 5.32
CA VAL A 106 -4.04 -6.57 4.32
C VAL A 106 -4.91 -7.83 4.26
N SER A 107 -4.90 -8.53 3.13
CA SER A 107 -5.79 -9.69 2.87
C SER A 107 -7.27 -9.34 3.07
N ALA A 108 -7.66 -8.14 2.68
CA ALA A 108 -9.03 -7.66 2.83
C ALA A 108 -9.94 -8.30 1.78
N ALA A 109 -10.80 -9.23 2.20
CA ALA A 109 -11.82 -9.78 1.32
C ALA A 109 -12.75 -8.66 0.82
N GLY A 110 -12.99 -8.60 -0.49
CA GLY A 110 -13.82 -7.55 -1.12
C GLY A 110 -13.09 -6.22 -1.38
N ALA A 111 -11.78 -6.13 -1.13
CA ALA A 111 -11.01 -4.94 -1.50
C ALA A 111 -11.07 -4.64 -3.01
N ASP A 112 -11.13 -5.69 -3.83
CA ASP A 112 -11.18 -5.60 -5.29
C ASP A 112 -12.54 -5.07 -5.81
N ASP A 113 -13.59 -5.08 -4.97
CA ASP A 113 -14.92 -4.55 -5.30
C ASP A 113 -15.03 -3.04 -5.04
N LEU A 114 -14.06 -2.44 -4.35
CA LEU A 114 -14.03 -1.01 -4.05
C LEU A 114 -13.85 -0.18 -5.32
N LYS A 115 -14.63 0.88 -5.45
CA LYS A 115 -14.64 1.75 -6.64
C LYS A 115 -13.76 2.98 -6.42
N ASN A 116 -13.08 3.38 -7.47
CA ASN A 116 -12.29 4.60 -7.43
C ASN A 116 -13.19 5.83 -7.19
N GLY A 117 -12.81 6.67 -6.22
CA GLY A 117 -13.57 7.85 -5.80
C GLY A 117 -14.68 7.57 -4.77
N GLU A 118 -14.84 6.33 -4.33
CA GLU A 118 -15.76 5.96 -3.26
C GLU A 118 -15.24 6.41 -1.88
N THR A 119 -16.14 6.84 -1.02
CA THR A 119 -15.81 7.14 0.38
C THR A 119 -15.86 5.87 1.21
N VAL A 120 -14.77 5.58 1.90
CA VAL A 120 -14.66 4.40 2.75
C VAL A 120 -14.10 4.74 4.14
N ILE A 121 -14.47 3.96 5.14
CA ILE A 121 -13.85 4.00 6.47
C ILE A 121 -13.00 2.74 6.64
N VAL A 122 -11.71 2.93 6.90
CA VAL A 122 -10.76 1.84 7.15
C VAL A 122 -10.43 1.78 8.64
N ASN A 123 -10.81 0.69 9.29
CA ASN A 123 -10.51 0.43 10.70
C ASN A 123 -9.51 -0.73 10.82
N ALA A 124 -8.23 -0.40 11.00
CA ALA A 124 -7.18 -1.41 11.12
C ALA A 124 -7.23 -2.21 12.43
N ALA A 125 -7.83 -1.67 13.49
CA ALA A 125 -7.95 -2.38 14.77
C ALA A 125 -8.95 -3.55 14.69
N GLU A 126 -10.00 -3.37 13.90
CA GLU A 126 -11.03 -4.39 13.67
C GLU A 126 -10.85 -5.11 12.33
N SER A 127 -9.85 -4.67 11.52
CA SER A 127 -9.61 -5.16 10.15
C SER A 127 -10.86 -5.07 9.27
N THR A 128 -11.61 -3.95 9.39
CA THR A 128 -12.85 -3.73 8.66
C THR A 128 -12.76 -2.54 7.71
N ILE A 129 -13.52 -2.63 6.61
CA ILE A 129 -13.71 -1.57 5.65
C ILE A 129 -15.21 -1.36 5.51
N THR A 130 -15.66 -0.14 5.78
CA THR A 130 -17.06 0.24 5.60
C THR A 130 -17.18 1.03 4.32
N THR A 131 -18.00 0.54 3.40
CA THR A 131 -18.36 1.21 2.14
C THR A 131 -19.64 2.01 2.33
N GLU A 132 -19.81 3.07 1.57
CA GLU A 132 -20.99 3.95 1.63
C GLU A 132 -21.34 4.37 3.08
N PRO A 133 -20.36 4.87 3.87
CA PRO A 133 -20.63 5.23 5.24
C PRO A 133 -21.61 6.40 5.34
N SER A 134 -22.47 6.39 6.37
CA SER A 134 -23.30 7.56 6.68
C SER A 134 -22.46 8.74 7.19
N ASP A 135 -23.00 9.95 7.10
CA ASP A 135 -22.33 11.16 7.58
C ASP A 135 -21.95 11.06 9.09
N GLU A 136 -22.79 10.39 9.88
CA GLU A 136 -22.52 10.13 11.31
C GLU A 136 -21.31 9.18 11.50
N GLN A 137 -21.21 8.16 10.66
CA GLN A 137 -20.08 7.21 10.69
C GLN A 137 -18.78 7.90 10.26
N VAL A 138 -18.83 8.75 9.24
CA VAL A 138 -17.69 9.55 8.81
C VAL A 138 -17.22 10.48 9.92
N ALA A 139 -18.14 11.24 10.54
CA ALA A 139 -17.83 12.15 11.63
C ALA A 139 -17.21 11.40 12.84
N ALA A 140 -17.74 10.23 13.20
CA ALA A 140 -17.21 9.39 14.26
C ALA A 140 -15.79 8.88 13.94
N ALA A 141 -15.53 8.46 12.70
CA ALA A 141 -14.22 8.02 12.24
C ALA A 141 -13.19 9.16 12.26
N GLU A 142 -13.57 10.36 11.83
CA GLU A 142 -12.71 11.56 11.89
C GLU A 142 -12.36 11.94 13.34
N ALA A 143 -13.35 11.89 14.24
CA ALA A 143 -13.12 12.13 15.67
C ALA A 143 -12.18 11.09 16.28
N ALA A 144 -12.34 9.82 15.95
CA ALA A 144 -11.45 8.74 16.39
C ALA A 144 -10.02 8.93 15.86
N LYS A 145 -9.86 9.30 14.58
CA LYS A 145 -8.57 9.62 13.97
C LYS A 145 -7.88 10.79 14.66
N ALA A 146 -8.59 11.87 14.94
CA ALA A 146 -8.06 13.04 15.66
C ALA A 146 -7.62 12.67 17.09
N LYS A 147 -8.39 11.85 17.80
CA LYS A 147 -8.03 11.35 19.13
C LYS A 147 -6.78 10.46 19.09
N ALA A 148 -6.67 9.57 18.11
CA ALA A 148 -5.50 8.72 17.93
C ALA A 148 -4.24 9.54 17.59
N ALA A 149 -4.34 10.54 16.73
CA ALA A 149 -3.24 11.44 16.39
C ALA A 149 -2.73 12.20 17.62
N LYS A 150 -3.64 12.73 18.45
CA LYS A 150 -3.30 13.42 19.70
C LYS A 150 -2.62 12.49 20.72
N ALA A 151 -3.10 11.26 20.84
CA ALA A 151 -2.48 10.25 21.71
C ALA A 151 -1.06 9.87 21.23
N LYS A 152 -0.84 9.77 19.92
CA LYS A 152 0.48 9.51 19.32
C LYS A 152 1.45 10.67 19.61
N GLU A 153 0.99 11.91 19.48
CA GLU A 153 1.80 13.10 19.78
C GLU A 153 2.23 13.13 21.26
N LEU A 154 1.30 12.83 22.17
CA LEU A 154 1.59 12.77 23.61
C LEU A 154 2.61 11.68 23.97
N ARG A 155 2.56 10.51 23.32
CA ARG A 155 3.54 9.42 23.52
C ARG A 155 4.94 9.75 22.99
N GLY A 156 5.04 10.64 22.02
CA GLY A 156 6.32 11.09 21.46
C GLY A 156 7.03 12.16 22.28
N LYS A 157 6.38 12.74 23.32
CA LYS A 157 6.99 13.77 24.15
C LYS A 157 7.89 13.16 25.22
N PRO A 158 9.06 13.81 25.54
CA PRO A 158 9.89 13.38 26.66
C PRO A 158 9.06 13.30 27.97
N GLY A 159 9.19 12.20 28.71
CA GLY A 159 8.44 11.98 29.95
C GLY A 159 7.05 11.35 29.77
N ALA A 160 6.65 10.99 28.56
CA ALA A 160 5.41 10.26 28.33
C ALA A 160 5.56 8.77 28.67
N THR A 161 4.53 8.19 29.31
CA THR A 161 4.44 6.74 29.50
C THR A 161 3.96 6.03 28.24
N LYS A 162 4.09 4.68 28.20
CA LYS A 162 3.56 3.84 27.10
C LYS A 162 2.05 4.06 26.86
N ASP A 163 1.31 4.44 27.89
CA ASP A 163 -0.15 4.66 27.85
C ASP A 163 -0.51 6.11 27.47
N GLY A 164 0.48 6.97 27.21
CA GLY A 164 0.28 8.35 26.79
C GLY A 164 0.06 9.33 27.96
N TYR A 165 0.30 8.91 29.19
CA TYR A 165 0.27 9.79 30.36
C TYR A 165 1.61 10.53 30.53
N HIS A 166 1.53 11.79 30.89
CA HIS A 166 2.71 12.61 31.18
C HIS A 166 3.15 12.38 32.63
N ILE A 167 4.43 12.07 32.83
CA ILE A 167 5.04 12.02 34.17
C ILE A 167 5.62 13.41 34.42
N PRO A 168 5.27 14.07 35.53
CA PRO A 168 5.79 15.39 35.86
C PRO A 168 7.30 15.39 36.10
#